data_02956a893bf9a636f1395f4368175c87
#
_entry.id   02956a893bf9a636f1395f4368175c87
#
_cell.length_a   1.000
_cell.length_b   1.000
_cell.length_c   1.000
_cell.angle_alpha   90.00
_cell.angle_beta   90.00
_cell.angle_gamma   90.00
#
_symmetry.space_group_name_H-M   'P 1'
#
loop_
_entity.id
_entity.type
_entity.pdbx_description
1 polymer ?
#
loop_
_entity_poly.entity_id
_entity_poly.type
_entity_poly.pdbx_seq_one_letter_code
_entity_poly.pdbx_strand_id
1 'polypeptide(L)'
;ESVVGIVDNAENYYTSIDRWVTNVLEDNPEIQGYVDSALGKIYEFINNWITTTFLQDVQKLLATVTTSVVAVVKSLMNVLIGLVASVYILWSKETFQAQGKKIIVAAFSRKGADHIFYLGRNIYRVFNGFVIGKIVDSAIIGVLCYIGILILKMPYPALIATVIGVTNVIPFFGPIIGLVPCAFLILLVNPLQAFYFVIFILVLQQVDGNVIGPKILGNTVGISGFWVLASITIAASLFGFTGMILG
;
A
#
# COMPACT_ATOMS: atom_id res chain seq x y z
N GLU A 1 -7.84 11.00 24.19
CA GLU A 1 -8.88 11.02 25.27
C GLU A 1 -9.49 9.64 25.52
N SER A 2 -9.81 8.85 24.49
CA SER A 2 -10.48 7.55 24.68
C SER A 2 -9.64 6.46 25.35
N VAL A 3 -8.33 6.42 25.10
CA VAL A 3 -7.41 5.41 25.66
C VAL A 3 -7.08 5.71 27.13
N VAL A 4 -6.87 6.99 27.46
CA VAL A 4 -6.67 7.44 28.84
C VAL A 4 -7.93 7.16 29.67
N GLY A 5 -9.10 7.40 29.11
CA GLY A 5 -10.38 7.08 29.76
C GLY A 5 -10.63 5.59 30.02
N ILE A 6 -10.06 4.69 29.19
CA ILE A 6 -10.13 3.23 29.41
C ILE A 6 -9.20 2.84 30.57
N VAL A 7 -8.01 3.43 30.66
CA VAL A 7 -7.07 3.14 31.75
C VAL A 7 -7.59 3.67 33.07
N ASP A 8 -8.09 4.90 33.11
CA ASP A 8 -8.64 5.54 34.31
C ASP A 8 -9.92 4.86 34.81
N ASN A 9 -10.68 4.23 33.93
CA ASN A 9 -11.89 3.48 34.29
C ASN A 9 -11.65 1.99 34.53
N ALA A 10 -10.48 1.42 34.20
CA ALA A 10 -10.19 0.00 34.38
C ALA A 10 -10.34 -0.43 35.84
N GLU A 11 -9.89 0.39 36.79
CA GLU A 11 -10.02 0.16 38.22
C GLU A 11 -11.49 0.19 38.68
N ASN A 12 -12.28 1.10 38.13
CA ASN A 12 -13.71 1.20 38.40
C ASN A 12 -14.50 -0.01 37.88
N TYR A 13 -14.11 -0.50 36.71
CA TYR A 13 -14.72 -1.74 36.14
C TYR A 13 -14.34 -2.96 36.95
N TYR A 14 -13.08 -3.10 37.34
CA TYR A 14 -12.61 -4.18 38.19
C TYR A 14 -13.38 -4.21 39.52
N THR A 15 -13.42 -3.08 40.23
CA THR A 15 -14.14 -2.97 41.54
C THR A 15 -15.64 -3.18 41.40
N SER A 16 -16.24 -2.88 40.25
CA SER A 16 -17.65 -3.12 40.00
C SER A 16 -17.95 -4.63 39.78
N ILE A 17 -17.07 -5.30 39.01
CA ILE A 17 -17.15 -6.74 38.76
C ILE A 17 -16.89 -7.52 40.06
N ASP A 18 -15.87 -7.13 40.81
CA ASP A 18 -15.49 -7.74 42.07
C ASP A 18 -16.66 -7.69 43.08
N ARG A 19 -17.30 -6.53 43.25
CA ARG A 19 -18.49 -6.36 44.09
C ARG A 19 -19.67 -7.22 43.62
N TRP A 20 -19.88 -7.30 42.31
CA TRP A 20 -20.96 -8.12 41.76
C TRP A 20 -20.70 -9.62 42.02
N VAL A 21 -19.47 -10.09 41.83
CA VAL A 21 -19.05 -11.47 42.10
C VAL A 21 -19.19 -11.81 43.57
N THR A 22 -18.75 -10.94 44.44
CA THR A 22 -18.87 -11.11 45.91
C THR A 22 -20.35 -11.27 46.32
N ASN A 23 -21.23 -10.43 45.77
CA ASN A 23 -22.68 -10.52 46.10
C ASN A 23 -23.33 -11.78 45.53
N VAL A 24 -22.94 -12.28 44.36
CA VAL A 24 -23.52 -13.46 43.71
C VAL A 24 -23.02 -14.77 44.34
N LEU A 25 -21.79 -14.77 44.86
CA LEU A 25 -21.12 -15.96 45.41
C LEU A 25 -21.04 -15.95 46.94
N GLU A 26 -21.83 -15.12 47.61
CA GLU A 26 -21.89 -15.02 49.09
C GLU A 26 -22.14 -16.38 49.77
N ASP A 27 -22.89 -17.28 49.14
CA ASP A 27 -23.20 -18.60 49.62
C ASP A 27 -22.10 -19.67 49.34
N ASN A 28 -21.03 -19.33 48.56
CA ASN A 28 -19.99 -20.29 48.15
C ASN A 28 -18.56 -19.70 48.24
N PRO A 29 -17.97 -19.59 49.45
CA PRO A 29 -16.71 -18.92 49.69
C PRO A 29 -15.50 -19.57 48.99
N GLU A 30 -15.53 -20.88 48.72
CA GLU A 30 -14.46 -21.55 47.95
C GLU A 30 -14.43 -21.12 46.49
N ILE A 31 -15.59 -21.01 45.86
CA ILE A 31 -15.72 -20.58 44.46
C ILE A 31 -15.37 -19.08 44.36
N GLN A 32 -15.78 -18.28 45.32
CA GLN A 32 -15.42 -16.85 45.39
C GLN A 32 -13.91 -16.65 45.38
N GLY A 33 -13.15 -17.39 46.21
CA GLY A 33 -11.68 -17.28 46.23
C GLY A 33 -10.99 -17.62 44.92
N TYR A 34 -11.50 -18.59 44.16
CA TYR A 34 -11.00 -18.92 42.81
C TYR A 34 -11.30 -17.82 41.79
N VAL A 35 -12.51 -17.25 41.84
CA VAL A 35 -12.94 -16.21 40.93
C VAL A 35 -12.18 -14.91 41.18
N ASP A 36 -12.01 -14.52 42.45
CA ASP A 36 -11.23 -13.33 42.84
C ASP A 36 -9.77 -13.46 42.43
N SER A 37 -9.18 -14.65 42.63
CA SER A 37 -7.78 -14.91 42.13
C SER A 37 -7.67 -14.84 40.60
N ALA A 38 -8.68 -15.33 39.89
CA ALA A 38 -8.71 -15.26 38.43
C ALA A 38 -8.90 -13.83 37.92
N LEU A 39 -9.81 -13.06 38.51
CA LEU A 39 -10.05 -11.65 38.19
C LEU A 39 -8.82 -10.80 38.49
N GLY A 40 -8.15 -11.03 39.62
CA GLY A 40 -6.91 -10.34 39.95
C GLY A 40 -5.79 -10.59 38.91
N LYS A 41 -5.62 -11.85 38.48
CA LYS A 41 -4.63 -12.20 37.43
C LYS A 41 -4.98 -11.59 36.08
N ILE A 42 -6.25 -11.56 35.72
CA ILE A 42 -6.73 -10.93 34.47
C ILE A 42 -6.47 -9.43 34.52
N TYR A 43 -6.79 -8.79 35.63
CA TYR A 43 -6.53 -7.35 35.83
C TYR A 43 -5.04 -7.02 35.74
N GLU A 44 -4.20 -7.78 36.46
CA GLU A 44 -2.74 -7.60 36.39
C GLU A 44 -2.20 -7.81 34.97
N PHE A 45 -2.68 -8.82 34.26
CA PHE A 45 -2.29 -9.09 32.88
C PHE A 45 -2.67 -7.93 31.96
N ILE A 46 -3.93 -7.46 32.05
CA ILE A 46 -4.42 -6.35 31.23
C ILE A 46 -3.66 -5.06 31.53
N ASN A 47 -3.51 -4.74 32.82
CA ASN A 47 -2.79 -3.53 33.24
C ASN A 47 -1.32 -3.54 32.82
N ASN A 48 -0.67 -4.68 32.99
CA ASN A 48 0.72 -4.87 32.58
C ASN A 48 0.86 -4.79 31.05
N TRP A 49 -0.05 -5.39 30.31
CA TRP A 49 -0.08 -5.33 28.85
C TRP A 49 -0.29 -3.88 28.35
N ILE A 50 -1.24 -3.15 28.96
CA ILE A 50 -1.49 -1.75 28.59
C ILE A 50 -0.26 -0.89 28.87
N THR A 51 0.34 -1.00 30.07
CA THR A 51 1.43 -0.11 30.50
C THR A 51 2.76 -0.45 29.83
N THR A 52 3.08 -1.71 29.63
CA THR A 52 4.39 -2.13 29.12
C THR A 52 4.45 -2.32 27.61
N THR A 53 3.35 -2.79 27.00
CA THR A 53 3.33 -3.11 25.57
C THR A 53 2.58 -2.06 24.76
N PHE A 54 1.31 -1.85 25.09
CA PHE A 54 0.45 -0.99 24.30
C PHE A 54 0.91 0.47 24.25
N LEU A 55 1.22 1.08 25.40
CA LEU A 55 1.68 2.47 25.46
C LEU A 55 3.03 2.66 24.77
N GLN A 56 3.94 1.70 24.89
CA GLN A 56 5.23 1.76 24.18
C GLN A 56 5.05 1.64 22.67
N ASP A 57 4.15 0.77 22.21
CA ASP A 57 3.90 0.61 20.78
C ASP A 57 3.17 1.83 20.20
N VAL A 58 2.26 2.46 20.93
CA VAL A 58 1.67 3.75 20.55
C VAL A 58 2.73 4.85 20.43
N GLN A 59 3.67 4.93 21.39
CA GLN A 59 4.78 5.91 21.30
C GLN A 59 5.68 5.64 20.10
N LYS A 60 6.01 4.38 19.80
CA LYS A 60 6.77 4.00 18.62
C LYS A 60 6.02 4.35 17.32
N LEU A 61 4.71 4.12 17.28
CA LEU A 61 3.86 4.50 16.15
C LEU A 61 3.85 6.01 15.93
N LEU A 62 3.71 6.82 16.99
CA LEU A 62 3.77 8.28 16.90
C LEU A 62 5.14 8.78 16.41
N ALA A 63 6.23 8.22 16.92
CA ALA A 63 7.58 8.53 16.44
C ALA A 63 7.76 8.13 14.96
N THR A 64 7.23 6.96 14.57
CA THR A 64 7.26 6.49 13.18
C THR A 64 6.44 7.39 12.26
N VAL A 65 5.26 7.84 12.68
CA VAL A 65 4.44 8.80 11.91
C VAL A 65 5.20 10.10 11.68
N THR A 66 5.86 10.65 12.72
CA THR A 66 6.63 11.89 12.60
C THR A 66 7.78 11.75 11.60
N THR A 67 8.55 10.66 11.69
CA THR A 67 9.64 10.39 10.73
C THR A 67 9.11 10.12 9.33
N SER A 68 7.95 9.47 9.20
CA SER A 68 7.29 9.22 7.93
C SER A 68 6.83 10.50 7.23
N VAL A 69 6.33 11.50 7.97
CA VAL A 69 5.97 12.82 7.39
C VAL A 69 7.19 13.49 6.77
N VAL A 70 8.34 13.49 7.44
CA VAL A 70 9.58 14.04 6.87
C VAL A 70 10.03 13.25 5.64
N ALA A 71 9.91 11.93 5.66
CA ALA A 71 10.23 11.08 4.52
C ALA A 71 9.29 11.36 3.32
N VAL A 72 8.00 11.55 3.56
CA VAL A 72 7.02 11.93 2.53
C VAL A 72 7.36 13.29 1.93
N VAL A 73 7.68 14.30 2.73
CA VAL A 73 8.07 15.63 2.24
C VAL A 73 9.33 15.54 1.37
N LYS A 74 10.35 14.81 1.82
CA LYS A 74 11.56 14.56 1.01
C LYS A 74 11.24 13.83 -0.29
N SER A 75 10.36 12.83 -0.25
CA SER A 75 9.93 12.10 -1.45
C SER A 75 9.19 13.02 -2.44
N LEU A 76 8.29 13.88 -1.95
CA LEU A 76 7.61 14.88 -2.77
C LEU A 76 8.59 15.86 -3.42
N MET A 77 9.60 16.33 -2.68
CA MET A 77 10.66 17.19 -3.23
C MET A 77 11.44 16.49 -4.33
N ASN A 78 11.81 15.22 -4.13
CA ASN A 78 12.49 14.41 -5.14
C ASN A 78 11.61 14.21 -6.40
N VAL A 79 10.32 13.98 -6.23
CA VAL A 79 9.35 13.88 -7.33
C VAL A 79 9.26 15.21 -8.09
N LEU A 80 9.19 16.34 -7.40
CA LEU A 80 9.18 17.67 -8.02
C LEU A 80 10.46 17.93 -8.83
N ILE A 81 11.62 17.64 -8.26
CA ILE A 81 12.91 17.77 -8.95
C ILE A 81 12.94 16.86 -10.19
N GLY A 82 12.50 15.61 -10.04
CA GLY A 82 12.39 14.66 -11.15
C GLY A 82 11.43 15.14 -12.24
N LEU A 83 10.31 15.76 -11.88
CA LEU A 83 9.34 16.32 -12.81
C LEU A 83 9.95 17.51 -13.58
N VAL A 84 10.60 18.43 -12.91
CA VAL A 84 11.30 19.55 -13.55
C VAL A 84 12.39 19.03 -14.51
N ALA A 85 13.20 18.07 -14.06
CA ALA A 85 14.22 17.45 -14.89
C ALA A 85 13.60 16.74 -16.11
N SER A 86 12.50 16.04 -15.95
CA SER A 86 11.81 15.35 -17.05
C SER A 86 11.24 16.32 -18.08
N VAL A 87 10.66 17.44 -17.63
CA VAL A 87 10.21 18.51 -18.53
C VAL A 87 11.38 19.09 -19.32
N TYR A 88 12.52 19.35 -18.67
CA TYR A 88 13.71 19.84 -19.33
C TYR A 88 14.27 18.86 -20.39
N ILE A 89 14.32 17.56 -20.04
CA ILE A 89 14.76 16.51 -20.98
C ILE A 89 13.79 16.39 -22.15
N LEU A 90 12.48 16.45 -21.89
CA LEU A 90 11.45 16.42 -22.94
C LEU A 90 11.52 17.62 -23.87
N TRP A 91 11.78 18.81 -23.34
CA TRP A 91 11.97 20.02 -24.14
C TRP A 91 13.16 19.89 -25.06
N SER A 92 14.27 19.33 -24.58
CA SER A 92 15.53 19.18 -25.33
C SER A 92 15.69 17.78 -25.95
N LYS A 93 14.62 16.99 -26.08
CA LYS A 93 14.67 15.58 -26.51
C LYS A 93 15.38 15.35 -27.84
N GLU A 94 15.19 16.26 -28.81
CA GLU A 94 15.79 16.13 -30.14
C GLU A 94 17.32 16.29 -30.06
N THR A 95 17.79 17.25 -29.27
CA THR A 95 19.21 17.48 -29.03
C THR A 95 19.87 16.28 -28.35
N PHE A 96 19.26 15.75 -27.27
CA PHE A 96 19.77 14.58 -26.57
C PHE A 96 19.76 13.31 -27.45
N GLN A 97 18.72 13.12 -28.26
CA GLN A 97 18.66 12.00 -29.20
C GLN A 97 19.74 12.12 -30.29
N ALA A 98 19.98 13.33 -30.83
CA ALA A 98 21.01 13.57 -31.81
C ALA A 98 22.42 13.32 -31.25
N GLN A 99 22.69 13.79 -30.03
CA GLN A 99 23.97 13.55 -29.33
C GLN A 99 24.16 12.06 -29.04
N GLY A 100 23.13 11.35 -28.51
CA GLY A 100 23.18 9.91 -28.27
C GLY A 100 23.46 9.12 -29.56
N LYS A 101 22.80 9.46 -30.68
CA LYS A 101 23.07 8.84 -31.98
C LYS A 101 24.51 9.04 -32.44
N LYS A 102 25.05 10.26 -32.30
CA LYS A 102 26.45 10.56 -32.66
C LYS A 102 27.44 9.72 -31.85
N ILE A 103 27.22 9.59 -30.54
CA ILE A 103 28.08 8.78 -29.67
C ILE A 103 28.04 7.30 -30.09
N ILE A 104 26.86 6.75 -30.36
CA ILE A 104 26.68 5.33 -30.76
C ILE A 104 27.41 5.09 -32.11
N VAL A 105 27.21 5.96 -33.10
CA VAL A 105 27.86 5.82 -34.41
C VAL A 105 29.38 5.99 -34.33
N ALA A 106 29.87 6.82 -33.40
CA ALA A 106 31.32 7.00 -33.21
C ALA A 106 31.98 5.82 -32.47
N ALA A 107 31.23 5.18 -31.53
CA ALA A 107 31.78 4.13 -30.68
C ALA A 107 31.63 2.71 -31.28
N PHE A 108 30.68 2.48 -32.18
CA PHE A 108 30.36 1.15 -32.72
C PHE A 108 30.48 1.13 -34.27
N SER A 109 30.71 -0.08 -34.80
CA SER A 109 30.65 -0.30 -36.24
C SER A 109 29.21 -0.04 -36.76
N ARG A 110 29.06 0.23 -38.07
CA ARG A 110 27.74 0.49 -38.69
C ARG A 110 26.72 -0.59 -38.32
N LYS A 111 27.07 -1.87 -38.42
CA LYS A 111 26.16 -2.99 -38.06
C LYS A 111 25.82 -2.99 -36.58
N GLY A 112 26.77 -2.66 -35.69
CA GLY A 112 26.55 -2.54 -34.26
C GLY A 112 25.62 -1.39 -33.90
N ALA A 113 25.85 -0.21 -34.50
CA ALA A 113 25.02 0.97 -34.32
C ALA A 113 23.54 0.70 -34.75
N ASP A 114 23.34 0.08 -35.94
CA ASP A 114 22.00 -0.28 -36.42
C ASP A 114 21.29 -1.25 -35.47
N HIS A 115 22.02 -2.21 -34.93
CA HIS A 115 21.46 -3.14 -33.93
C HIS A 115 21.05 -2.44 -32.64
N ILE A 116 21.88 -1.52 -32.14
CA ILE A 116 21.56 -0.72 -30.95
C ILE A 116 20.34 0.17 -31.21
N PHE A 117 20.22 0.79 -32.36
CA PHE A 117 19.03 1.58 -32.72
C PHE A 117 17.77 0.75 -32.86
N TYR A 118 17.87 -0.47 -33.38
CA TYR A 118 16.76 -1.42 -33.45
C TYR A 118 16.29 -1.81 -32.03
N LEU A 119 17.22 -2.20 -31.16
CA LEU A 119 16.92 -2.53 -29.75
C LEU A 119 16.30 -1.35 -29.03
N GLY A 120 16.89 -0.15 -29.14
CA GLY A 120 16.37 1.06 -28.49
C GLY A 120 14.93 1.41 -28.94
N ARG A 121 14.62 1.21 -30.22
CA ARG A 121 13.26 1.40 -30.76
C ARG A 121 12.25 0.38 -30.18
N ASN A 122 12.67 -0.88 -30.06
CA ASN A 122 11.84 -1.92 -29.49
C ASN A 122 11.60 -1.69 -28.00
N ILE A 123 12.63 -1.40 -27.23
CA ILE A 123 12.54 -1.05 -25.81
C ILE A 123 11.58 0.14 -25.63
N TYR A 124 11.75 1.21 -26.38
CA TYR A 124 10.85 2.36 -26.31
C TYR A 124 9.39 2.01 -26.61
N ARG A 125 9.15 1.19 -27.63
CA ARG A 125 7.78 0.77 -28.01
C ARG A 125 7.12 -0.04 -26.91
N VAL A 126 7.84 -1.02 -26.35
CA VAL A 126 7.33 -1.90 -25.28
C VAL A 126 7.09 -1.10 -24.01
N PHE A 127 8.07 -0.30 -23.60
CA PHE A 127 7.98 0.51 -22.38
C PHE A 127 6.85 1.54 -22.46
N ASN A 128 6.77 2.27 -23.57
CA ASN A 128 5.71 3.27 -23.79
C ASN A 128 4.32 2.63 -23.82
N GLY A 129 4.17 1.50 -24.48
CA GLY A 129 2.92 0.75 -24.50
C GLY A 129 2.53 0.23 -23.12
N PHE A 130 3.49 -0.25 -22.33
CA PHE A 130 3.29 -0.69 -20.97
C PHE A 130 2.84 0.45 -20.03
N VAL A 131 3.56 1.57 -20.05
CA VAL A 131 3.25 2.73 -19.19
C VAL A 131 1.87 3.30 -19.50
N ILE A 132 1.58 3.54 -20.80
CA ILE A 132 0.26 4.04 -21.21
C ILE A 132 -0.83 3.02 -20.84
N GLY A 133 -0.60 1.75 -21.15
CA GLY A 133 -1.53 0.68 -20.81
C GLY A 133 -1.82 0.64 -19.31
N LYS A 134 -0.78 0.76 -18.47
CA LYS A 134 -0.93 0.72 -17.01
C LYS A 134 -1.64 1.95 -16.44
N ILE A 135 -1.44 3.13 -17.03
CA ILE A 135 -2.19 4.35 -16.66
C ILE A 135 -3.68 4.18 -16.98
N VAL A 136 -4.01 3.68 -18.18
CA VAL A 136 -5.41 3.44 -18.58
C VAL A 136 -6.05 2.37 -17.70
N ASP A 137 -5.36 1.27 -17.46
CA ASP A 137 -5.77 0.20 -16.54
C ASP A 137 -6.10 0.74 -15.14
N SER A 138 -5.18 1.49 -14.57
CA SER A 138 -5.32 2.12 -13.24
C SER A 138 -6.49 3.09 -13.16
N ALA A 139 -6.73 3.85 -14.22
CA ALA A 139 -7.90 4.72 -14.30
C ALA A 139 -9.21 3.91 -14.31
N ILE A 140 -9.26 2.82 -15.06
CA ILE A 140 -10.43 1.93 -15.10
C ILE A 140 -10.66 1.28 -13.74
N ILE A 141 -9.61 0.76 -13.10
CA ILE A 141 -9.69 0.18 -11.75
C ILE A 141 -10.16 1.22 -10.72
N GLY A 142 -9.65 2.44 -10.79
CA GLY A 142 -10.11 3.54 -9.93
C GLY A 142 -11.61 3.81 -10.10
N VAL A 143 -12.10 3.87 -11.34
CA VAL A 143 -13.54 4.07 -11.62
C VAL A 143 -14.38 2.89 -11.14
N LEU A 144 -13.96 1.66 -11.41
CA LEU A 144 -14.67 0.46 -10.94
C LEU A 144 -14.69 0.37 -9.41
N CYS A 145 -13.57 0.72 -8.77
CA CYS A 145 -13.47 0.80 -7.32
C CYS A 145 -14.45 1.84 -6.76
N TYR A 146 -14.51 3.04 -7.36
CA TYR A 146 -15.45 4.10 -6.96
C TYR A 146 -16.90 3.62 -7.03
N ILE A 147 -17.29 3.03 -8.15
CA ILE A 147 -18.65 2.51 -8.36
C ILE A 147 -18.96 1.41 -7.34
N GLY A 148 -18.03 0.46 -7.15
CA GLY A 148 -18.21 -0.63 -6.20
C GLY A 148 -18.38 -0.16 -4.76
N ILE A 149 -17.58 0.80 -4.31
CA ILE A 149 -17.67 1.39 -2.96
C ILE A 149 -19.00 2.14 -2.77
N LEU A 150 -19.47 2.84 -3.80
CA LEU A 150 -20.78 3.50 -3.77
C LEU A 150 -21.93 2.48 -3.64
N ILE A 151 -21.90 1.39 -4.42
CA ILE A 151 -22.92 0.33 -4.37
C ILE A 151 -22.92 -0.34 -2.99
N LEU A 152 -21.75 -0.60 -2.43
CA LEU A 152 -21.58 -1.20 -1.11
C LEU A 152 -21.82 -0.21 0.06
N LYS A 153 -22.11 1.06 -0.25
CA LYS A 153 -22.36 2.14 0.72
C LYS A 153 -21.25 2.25 1.77
N MET A 154 -20.00 2.11 1.32
CA MET A 154 -18.83 2.24 2.20
C MET A 154 -18.41 3.72 2.35
N PRO A 155 -17.71 4.09 3.43
CA PRO A 155 -17.24 5.45 3.67
C PRO A 155 -16.14 5.84 2.68
N TYR A 156 -15.99 7.15 2.45
CA TYR A 156 -14.90 7.78 1.71
C TYR A 156 -14.69 7.28 0.25
N PRO A 157 -15.73 7.10 -0.57
CA PRO A 157 -15.61 6.45 -1.88
C PRO A 157 -14.61 7.14 -2.81
N ALA A 158 -14.60 8.47 -2.88
CA ALA A 158 -13.68 9.21 -3.75
C ALA A 158 -12.22 9.08 -3.29
N LEU A 159 -11.96 9.16 -1.99
CA LEU A 159 -10.61 9.03 -1.44
C LEU A 159 -10.05 7.63 -1.70
N ILE A 160 -10.82 6.60 -1.35
CA ILE A 160 -10.39 5.20 -1.49
C ILE A 160 -10.16 4.85 -2.96
N ALA A 161 -11.10 5.19 -3.84
CA ALA A 161 -10.97 4.93 -5.27
C ALA A 161 -9.75 5.65 -5.89
N THR A 162 -9.47 6.88 -5.45
CA THR A 162 -8.26 7.59 -5.89
C THR A 162 -6.99 6.90 -5.40
N VAL A 163 -6.93 6.51 -4.13
CA VAL A 163 -5.77 5.79 -3.58
C VAL A 163 -5.56 4.47 -4.32
N ILE A 164 -6.60 3.65 -4.46
CA ILE A 164 -6.52 2.37 -5.18
C ILE A 164 -6.13 2.57 -6.65
N GLY A 165 -6.73 3.53 -7.35
CA GLY A 165 -6.41 3.83 -8.74
C GLY A 165 -4.97 4.30 -8.92
N VAL A 166 -4.50 5.25 -8.10
CA VAL A 166 -3.13 5.77 -8.18
C VAL A 166 -2.10 4.70 -7.84
N THR A 167 -2.32 3.94 -6.77
CA THR A 167 -1.38 2.88 -6.38
C THR A 167 -1.34 1.74 -7.39
N ASN A 168 -2.44 1.45 -8.10
CA ASN A 168 -2.52 0.41 -9.12
C ASN A 168 -1.59 0.65 -10.33
N VAL A 169 -1.07 1.87 -10.51
CA VAL A 169 -0.03 2.15 -11.52
C VAL A 169 1.24 1.31 -11.26
N ILE A 170 1.51 0.98 -10.00
CA ILE A 170 2.66 0.15 -9.62
C ILE A 170 2.25 -1.32 -9.76
N PRO A 171 2.84 -2.07 -10.71
CA PRO A 171 2.49 -3.47 -10.93
C PRO A 171 2.70 -4.32 -9.68
N PHE A 172 1.83 -5.27 -9.43
CA PHE A 172 1.83 -6.24 -8.32
C PHE A 172 1.74 -5.62 -6.92
N PHE A 173 2.50 -4.58 -6.62
CA PHE A 173 2.56 -3.96 -5.30
C PHE A 173 1.47 -2.91 -5.08
N GLY A 174 1.04 -2.26 -6.16
CA GLY A 174 0.04 -1.19 -6.10
C GLY A 174 -1.24 -1.57 -5.36
N PRO A 175 -1.87 -2.69 -5.69
CA PRO A 175 -3.06 -3.16 -5.00
C PRO A 175 -2.88 -3.34 -3.49
N ILE A 176 -1.72 -3.87 -3.06
CA ILE A 176 -1.41 -4.11 -1.65
C ILE A 176 -1.15 -2.78 -0.93
N ILE A 177 -0.37 -1.89 -1.55
CA ILE A 177 -0.05 -0.55 -1.02
C ILE A 177 -1.33 0.27 -0.83
N GLY A 178 -2.29 0.16 -1.74
CA GLY A 178 -3.58 0.84 -1.64
C GLY A 178 -4.55 0.17 -0.67
N LEU A 179 -4.62 -1.17 -0.68
CA LEU A 179 -5.54 -1.94 0.15
C LEU A 179 -5.33 -1.69 1.64
N VAL A 180 -4.09 -1.78 2.12
CA VAL A 180 -3.77 -1.74 3.55
C VAL A 180 -4.24 -0.43 4.21
N PRO A 181 -3.85 0.77 3.75
CA PRO A 181 -4.31 2.01 4.37
C PRO A 181 -5.81 2.25 4.20
N CYS A 182 -6.40 1.86 3.06
CA CYS A 182 -7.83 2.02 2.83
C CYS A 182 -8.65 1.08 3.71
N ALA A 183 -8.25 -0.17 3.86
CA ALA A 183 -8.89 -1.12 4.78
C ALA A 183 -8.81 -0.63 6.23
N PHE A 184 -7.67 -0.06 6.63
CA PHE A 184 -7.51 0.52 7.96
C PHE A 184 -8.44 1.73 8.17
N LEU A 185 -8.57 2.62 7.19
CA LEU A 185 -9.51 3.76 7.26
C LEU A 185 -10.95 3.30 7.44
N ILE A 186 -11.38 2.28 6.69
CA ILE A 186 -12.74 1.75 6.81
C ILE A 186 -12.92 1.01 8.14
N LEU A 187 -11.90 0.30 8.61
CA LEU A 187 -11.90 -0.42 9.90
C LEU A 187 -12.20 0.52 11.08
N LEU A 188 -11.66 1.74 11.05
CA LEU A 188 -11.91 2.76 12.08
C LEU A 188 -13.38 3.22 12.12
N VAL A 189 -14.11 3.07 11.00
CA VAL A 189 -15.53 3.44 10.91
C VAL A 189 -16.43 2.24 11.20
N ASN A 190 -16.17 1.12 10.52
CA ASN A 190 -16.97 -0.09 10.66
C ASN A 190 -16.15 -1.36 10.32
N PRO A 191 -15.86 -2.22 11.30
CA PRO A 191 -15.06 -3.44 11.09
C PRO A 191 -15.65 -4.40 10.05
N LEU A 192 -16.98 -4.55 10.02
CA LEU A 192 -17.65 -5.43 9.07
C LEU A 192 -17.52 -4.91 7.63
N GLN A 193 -17.63 -3.60 7.45
CA GLN A 193 -17.40 -2.98 6.11
C GLN A 193 -15.94 -3.12 5.67
N ALA A 194 -14.97 -3.04 6.58
CA ALA A 194 -13.57 -3.29 6.25
C ALA A 194 -13.34 -4.71 5.72
N PHE A 195 -13.98 -5.71 6.32
CA PHE A 195 -13.94 -7.09 5.85
C PHE A 195 -14.52 -7.23 4.42
N TYR A 196 -15.70 -6.66 4.17
CA TYR A 196 -16.29 -6.65 2.82
C TYR A 196 -15.45 -5.89 1.82
N PHE A 197 -14.80 -4.79 2.22
CA PHE A 197 -13.88 -4.04 1.37
C PHE A 197 -12.69 -4.88 0.93
N VAL A 198 -12.07 -5.62 1.83
CA VAL A 198 -10.95 -6.53 1.49
C VAL A 198 -11.38 -7.55 0.45
N ILE A 199 -12.53 -8.21 0.66
CA ILE A 199 -13.09 -9.18 -0.31
C ILE A 199 -13.36 -8.51 -1.65
N PHE A 200 -13.98 -7.33 -1.65
CA PHE A 200 -14.28 -6.58 -2.87
C PHE A 200 -13.00 -6.25 -3.65
N ILE A 201 -11.96 -5.75 -2.99
CA ILE A 201 -10.69 -5.45 -3.66
C ILE A 201 -10.03 -6.72 -4.20
N LEU A 202 -10.06 -7.83 -3.47
CA LEU A 202 -9.53 -9.11 -3.97
C LEU A 202 -10.25 -9.57 -5.24
N VAL A 203 -11.58 -9.45 -5.28
CA VAL A 203 -12.39 -9.76 -6.48
C VAL A 203 -12.03 -8.79 -7.62
N LEU A 204 -11.96 -7.50 -7.33
CA LEU A 204 -11.57 -6.48 -8.32
C LEU A 204 -10.19 -6.77 -8.92
N GLN A 205 -9.22 -7.18 -8.10
CA GLN A 205 -7.89 -7.56 -8.56
C GLN A 205 -7.89 -8.84 -9.41
N GLN A 206 -8.80 -9.80 -9.13
CA GLN A 206 -8.97 -10.97 -10.00
C GLN A 206 -9.54 -10.57 -11.38
N VAL A 207 -10.47 -9.62 -11.39
CA VAL A 207 -11.00 -9.08 -12.65
C VAL A 207 -9.92 -8.31 -13.41
N ASP A 208 -9.11 -7.50 -12.69
CA ASP A 208 -7.96 -6.80 -13.27
C ASP A 208 -6.99 -7.78 -13.92
N GLY A 209 -6.46 -8.72 -13.16
CA GLY A 209 -5.41 -9.63 -13.61
C GLY A 209 -5.84 -10.59 -14.73
N ASN A 210 -7.12 -11.00 -14.77
CA ASN A 210 -7.59 -12.00 -15.73
C ASN A 210 -8.38 -11.42 -16.93
N VAL A 211 -8.92 -10.21 -16.80
CA VAL A 211 -9.79 -9.63 -17.84
C VAL A 211 -9.27 -8.29 -18.34
N ILE A 212 -9.08 -7.32 -17.43
CA ILE A 212 -8.77 -5.95 -17.81
C ILE A 212 -7.32 -5.84 -18.26
N GLY A 213 -6.38 -6.30 -17.43
CA GLY A 213 -4.95 -6.27 -17.72
C GLY A 213 -4.60 -6.92 -19.06
N PRO A 214 -5.00 -8.18 -19.33
CA PRO A 214 -4.78 -8.81 -20.63
C PRO A 214 -5.40 -8.08 -21.83
N LYS A 215 -6.54 -7.42 -21.66
CA LYS A 215 -7.18 -6.65 -22.72
C LYS A 215 -6.49 -5.34 -23.02
N ILE A 216 -5.97 -4.66 -21.98
CA ILE A 216 -5.33 -3.34 -22.12
C ILE A 216 -3.85 -3.49 -22.50
N LEU A 217 -3.11 -4.30 -21.72
CA LEU A 217 -1.70 -4.53 -21.94
C LEU A 217 -1.44 -5.45 -23.13
N GLY A 218 -2.37 -6.38 -23.39
CA GLY A 218 -2.44 -7.24 -24.56
C GLY A 218 -1.12 -7.90 -24.92
N ASN A 219 -0.92 -8.12 -26.22
CA ASN A 219 0.35 -8.60 -26.77
C ASN A 219 1.43 -7.49 -26.87
N THR A 220 1.20 -6.33 -26.24
CA THR A 220 2.07 -5.15 -26.39
C THR A 220 3.43 -5.39 -25.75
N VAL A 221 3.48 -6.15 -24.65
CA VAL A 221 4.74 -6.43 -23.95
C VAL A 221 5.48 -7.62 -24.54
N GLY A 222 4.77 -8.61 -25.09
CA GLY A 222 5.37 -9.79 -25.75
C GLY A 222 6.20 -10.71 -24.84
N ILE A 223 6.22 -10.45 -23.53
CA ILE A 223 6.97 -11.20 -22.52
C ILE A 223 5.97 -11.84 -21.54
N SER A 224 6.27 -13.07 -21.08
CA SER A 224 5.41 -13.71 -20.09
C SER A 224 5.48 -12.98 -18.74
N GLY A 225 4.37 -12.99 -17.99
CA GLY A 225 4.29 -12.36 -16.67
C GLY A 225 5.38 -12.80 -15.68
N PHE A 226 5.92 -14.02 -15.86
CA PHE A 226 7.06 -14.51 -15.09
C PHE A 226 8.31 -13.61 -15.25
N TRP A 227 8.66 -13.26 -16.49
CA TRP A 227 9.84 -12.42 -16.74
C TRP A 227 9.64 -10.99 -16.27
N VAL A 228 8.40 -10.48 -16.36
CA VAL A 228 8.06 -9.17 -15.79
C VAL A 228 8.23 -9.18 -14.27
N LEU A 229 7.71 -10.21 -13.60
CA LEU A 229 7.87 -10.35 -12.14
C LEU A 229 9.34 -10.51 -11.75
N ALA A 230 10.08 -11.35 -12.46
CA ALA A 230 11.49 -11.61 -12.19
C ALA A 230 12.34 -10.34 -12.36
N SER A 231 12.14 -9.57 -13.45
CA SER A 231 12.89 -8.34 -13.69
C SER A 231 12.57 -7.28 -12.63
N ILE A 232 11.31 -7.08 -12.28
CA ILE A 232 10.90 -6.15 -11.22
C ILE A 232 11.53 -6.55 -9.88
N THR A 233 11.51 -7.85 -9.52
CA THR A 233 12.04 -8.33 -8.24
C THR A 233 13.56 -8.17 -8.18
N ILE A 234 14.28 -8.53 -9.23
CA ILE A 234 15.74 -8.38 -9.31
C ILE A 234 16.12 -6.89 -9.28
N ALA A 235 15.46 -6.06 -10.09
CA ALA A 235 15.75 -4.64 -10.14
C ALA A 235 15.39 -3.93 -8.83
N ALA A 236 14.30 -4.33 -8.17
CA ALA A 236 13.93 -3.84 -6.84
C ALA A 236 14.98 -4.18 -5.77
N SER A 237 15.55 -5.39 -5.82
CA SER A 237 16.58 -5.80 -4.86
C SER A 237 17.90 -5.05 -5.04
N LEU A 238 18.23 -4.64 -6.28
CA LEU A 238 19.47 -3.93 -6.59
C LEU A 238 19.36 -2.41 -6.40
N PHE A 239 18.24 -1.83 -6.78
CA PHE A 239 18.05 -0.38 -6.86
C PHE A 239 16.84 0.13 -6.04
N GLY A 240 16.27 -0.70 -5.19
CA GLY A 240 15.12 -0.36 -4.36
C GLY A 240 13.88 0.03 -5.18
N PHE A 241 13.12 1.01 -4.71
CA PHE A 241 11.90 1.49 -5.36
C PHE A 241 12.12 1.94 -6.82
N THR A 242 13.25 2.59 -7.10
CA THR A 242 13.60 3.01 -8.47
C THR A 242 13.79 1.82 -9.39
N GLY A 243 14.43 0.75 -8.89
CA GLY A 243 14.58 -0.50 -9.63
C GLY A 243 13.25 -1.18 -9.93
N MET A 244 12.31 -1.13 -8.99
CA MET A 244 10.98 -1.68 -9.18
C MET A 244 10.19 -1.01 -10.32
N ILE A 245 10.43 0.30 -10.56
CA ILE A 245 9.78 1.04 -11.65
C ILE A 245 10.48 0.77 -13.00
N LEU A 246 11.79 0.56 -12.99
CA LEU A 246 12.60 0.38 -14.19
C LEU A 246 12.74 -1.09 -14.64
N GLY A 247 12.52 -2.04 -13.74
CA GLY A 247 12.57 -3.49 -13.99
C GLY A 247 11.35 -4.03 -14.66
#